data_84089620714f1fca66f8023b40f241e4
#
_entry.id   84089620714f1fca66f8023b40f241e4
#
_cell.length_a   1.000
_cell.length_b   1.000
_cell.length_c   1.000
_cell.angle_alpha   90.00
_cell.angle_beta   90.00
_cell.angle_gamma   90.00
#
_symmetry.space_group_name_H-M   'P 1'
#
loop_
_entity.id
_entity.type
_entity.pdbx_description
1 polymer ?
#
loop_
_entity_poly.entity_id
_entity_poly.type
_entity_poly.pdbx_seq_one_letter_code
_entity_poly.pdbx_strand_id
1 'polypeptide(L)'
;PGQIATMLVPADCAWGETDNLGPVVEIPEPAKIDDKEIDIAFKALSQSNNAMLFVGGDFLDEESVGLAGKIATAANCRVATDTFVKKHRRGRGITKIEPIPYFAEMAEEYLKGIDTIVFIGTKPPVSFFAYPGKKSYLSPEKANLIELCSPFQDGKYALNALCELFKGSEIDGRFIPDEDISMPDTGDLGPENIGPIFANLLPEETIVCDEAATSGFFVTPHAWNAKPLDWLALTGGSIGQGLPLATGAAIGAPDRPVVCLHGDGGAMYTVQSLWTQAR
;
A
#
# COMPACT_ATOMS: atom_id res chain seq x y z
N PRO A 1 7.20 -4.77 -11.89
CA PRO A 1 6.92 -4.12 -10.63
C PRO A 1 6.45 -5.12 -9.57
N GLY A 2 7.36 -5.48 -8.62
CA GLY A 2 7.04 -6.22 -7.40
C GLY A 2 6.34 -7.57 -7.57
N GLN A 3 6.60 -8.31 -8.64
CA GLN A 3 6.01 -9.64 -8.87
C GLN A 3 6.90 -10.74 -8.29
N ILE A 4 6.29 -11.86 -7.94
CA ILE A 4 7.04 -13.07 -7.55
C ILE A 4 7.63 -13.68 -8.82
N ALA A 5 8.96 -13.69 -8.92
CA ALA A 5 9.68 -14.38 -9.99
C ALA A 5 10.22 -15.71 -9.46
N THR A 6 9.81 -16.81 -10.09
CA THR A 6 10.29 -18.16 -9.74
C THR A 6 11.19 -18.67 -10.82
N MET A 7 12.43 -19.01 -10.45
CA MET A 7 13.42 -19.63 -11.35
C MET A 7 13.70 -21.07 -10.90
N LEU A 8 13.49 -22.01 -11.79
CA LEU A 8 13.91 -23.39 -11.58
C LEU A 8 15.31 -23.57 -12.19
N VAL A 9 16.29 -23.83 -11.34
CA VAL A 9 17.69 -24.01 -11.75
C VAL A 9 18.08 -25.47 -11.54
N PRO A 10 18.15 -26.29 -12.60
CA PRO A 10 18.67 -27.66 -12.51
C PRO A 10 20.10 -27.70 -11.96
N ALA A 11 20.45 -28.80 -11.29
CA ALA A 11 21.76 -28.93 -10.63
C ALA A 11 22.93 -28.83 -11.59
N ASP A 12 22.80 -29.40 -12.78
CA ASP A 12 23.83 -29.34 -13.85
C ASP A 12 24.04 -27.91 -14.38
N CYS A 13 22.95 -27.11 -14.46
CA CYS A 13 23.06 -25.69 -14.81
C CYS A 13 23.71 -24.86 -13.69
N ALA A 14 23.53 -25.25 -12.42
CA ALA A 14 24.07 -24.53 -11.28
C ALA A 14 25.54 -24.81 -11.03
N TRP A 15 26.04 -26.02 -11.39
CA TRP A 15 27.38 -26.50 -11.13
C TRP A 15 28.28 -26.56 -12.37
N GLY A 16 27.69 -26.45 -13.57
CA GLY A 16 28.41 -26.45 -14.84
C GLY A 16 29.18 -25.14 -15.09
N GLU A 17 30.30 -25.24 -15.80
CA GLU A 17 30.98 -24.07 -16.30
C GLU A 17 30.29 -23.54 -17.56
N THR A 18 30.32 -22.21 -17.77
CA THR A 18 29.81 -21.59 -18.99
C THR A 18 30.71 -20.46 -19.46
N ASP A 19 30.98 -20.42 -20.75
CA ASP A 19 31.68 -19.33 -21.42
C ASP A 19 30.73 -18.24 -21.93
N ASN A 20 29.42 -18.48 -21.84
CA ASN A 20 28.37 -17.56 -22.30
C ASN A 20 27.57 -17.00 -21.13
N LEU A 21 27.73 -15.71 -20.88
CA LEU A 21 26.80 -14.96 -20.06
C LEU A 21 25.56 -14.59 -20.90
N GLY A 22 24.40 -14.97 -20.45
CA GLY A 22 23.15 -14.54 -21.09
C GLY A 22 23.02 -13.01 -21.12
N PRO A 23 22.29 -12.43 -22.08
CA PRO A 23 22.04 -11.00 -22.10
C PRO A 23 21.19 -10.56 -20.90
N VAL A 24 21.40 -9.33 -20.45
CA VAL A 24 20.49 -8.71 -19.49
C VAL A 24 19.14 -8.53 -20.18
N VAL A 25 18.08 -9.07 -19.56
CA VAL A 25 16.71 -8.92 -20.08
C VAL A 25 16.26 -7.49 -19.83
N GLU A 26 15.78 -6.83 -20.89
CA GLU A 26 15.18 -5.51 -20.76
C GLU A 26 13.85 -5.61 -19.97
N ILE A 27 13.63 -4.65 -19.06
CA ILE A 27 12.36 -4.53 -18.34
C ILE A 27 11.33 -4.00 -19.34
N PRO A 28 10.23 -4.71 -19.61
CA PRO A 28 9.23 -4.23 -20.55
C PRO A 28 8.53 -2.98 -20.01
N GLU A 29 8.27 -2.04 -20.90
CA GLU A 29 7.43 -0.88 -20.56
C GLU A 29 6.01 -1.34 -20.16
N PRO A 30 5.36 -0.63 -19.22
CA PRO A 30 3.99 -0.91 -18.85
C PRO A 30 3.05 -0.85 -20.06
N ALA A 31 2.15 -1.81 -20.16
CA ALA A 31 1.18 -1.81 -21.25
C ALA A 31 0.21 -0.61 -21.12
N LYS A 32 -0.12 0.00 -22.25
CA LYS A 32 -1.08 1.12 -22.30
C LYS A 32 -2.51 0.62 -22.02
N ILE A 33 -3.31 1.52 -21.48
CA ILE A 33 -4.74 1.32 -21.23
C ILE A 33 -5.51 1.97 -22.37
N ASP A 34 -6.59 1.36 -22.82
CA ASP A 34 -7.49 1.92 -23.84
C ASP A 34 -8.31 3.06 -23.20
N ASP A 35 -8.41 4.20 -23.90
CA ASP A 35 -9.22 5.34 -23.45
C ASP A 35 -10.70 4.99 -23.23
N LYS A 36 -11.21 3.96 -23.92
CA LYS A 36 -12.57 3.43 -23.69
C LYS A 36 -12.74 2.85 -22.30
N GLU A 37 -11.71 2.21 -21.76
CA GLU A 37 -11.76 1.65 -20.40
C GLU A 37 -11.74 2.77 -19.36
N ILE A 38 -11.00 3.84 -19.62
CA ILE A 38 -11.01 5.05 -18.79
C ILE A 38 -12.39 5.71 -18.79
N ASP A 39 -13.03 5.82 -19.98
CA ASP A 39 -14.40 6.32 -20.10
C ASP A 39 -15.45 5.46 -19.38
N ILE A 40 -15.30 4.13 -19.39
CA ILE A 40 -16.16 3.21 -18.64
C ILE A 40 -16.01 3.45 -17.15
N ALA A 41 -14.79 3.55 -16.64
CA ALA A 41 -14.52 3.82 -15.24
C ALA A 41 -15.05 5.20 -14.80
N PHE A 42 -14.83 6.24 -15.61
CA PHE A 42 -15.38 7.56 -15.37
C PHE A 42 -16.89 7.55 -15.25
N LYS A 43 -17.60 6.94 -16.21
CA LYS A 43 -19.07 6.83 -16.20
C LYS A 43 -19.56 6.06 -14.97
N ALA A 44 -18.91 4.96 -14.64
CA ALA A 44 -19.29 4.13 -13.52
C ALA A 44 -19.15 4.89 -12.18
N LEU A 45 -18.03 5.59 -11.96
CA LEU A 45 -17.83 6.42 -10.78
C LEU A 45 -18.83 7.59 -10.71
N SER A 46 -19.10 8.24 -11.86
CA SER A 46 -20.01 9.41 -11.94
C SER A 46 -21.48 9.05 -11.74
N GLN A 47 -21.89 7.83 -12.08
CA GLN A 47 -23.29 7.39 -12.02
C GLN A 47 -23.62 6.61 -10.75
N SER A 48 -22.62 6.20 -9.99
CA SER A 48 -22.78 5.44 -8.77
C SER A 48 -23.25 6.35 -7.63
N ASN A 49 -24.07 5.81 -6.73
CA ASN A 49 -24.46 6.50 -5.51
C ASN A 49 -23.49 6.23 -4.35
N ASN A 50 -22.73 5.13 -4.42
CA ASN A 50 -21.77 4.75 -3.39
C ASN A 50 -20.57 4.01 -4.01
N ALA A 51 -19.78 4.76 -4.76
CA ALA A 51 -18.59 4.23 -5.43
C ALA A 51 -17.36 4.18 -4.52
N MET A 52 -16.42 3.33 -4.93
CA MET A 52 -15.09 3.25 -4.36
C MET A 52 -14.03 3.20 -5.47
N LEU A 53 -12.99 4.00 -5.33
CA LEU A 53 -11.73 3.86 -6.07
C LEU A 53 -10.78 3.00 -5.22
N PHE A 54 -10.36 1.86 -5.73
CA PHE A 54 -9.50 0.91 -5.02
C PHE A 54 -8.13 0.87 -5.68
N VAL A 55 -7.12 1.45 -5.02
CA VAL A 55 -5.79 1.70 -5.58
C VAL A 55 -4.77 0.83 -4.87
N GLY A 56 -3.88 0.18 -5.61
CA GLY A 56 -2.85 -0.68 -5.03
C GLY A 56 -1.60 -0.79 -5.91
N GLY A 57 -0.80 -1.82 -5.67
CA GLY A 57 0.41 -2.08 -6.45
C GLY A 57 1.46 -0.99 -6.31
N ASP A 58 1.88 -0.42 -7.44
CA ASP A 58 2.88 0.65 -7.53
C ASP A 58 2.28 2.08 -7.45
N PHE A 59 0.94 2.18 -7.34
CA PHE A 59 0.20 3.44 -7.44
C PHE A 59 -0.19 4.01 -6.06
N LEU A 60 0.65 3.81 -5.06
CA LEU A 60 0.52 4.38 -3.72
C LEU A 60 1.68 5.34 -3.39
N ASP A 61 2.38 5.84 -4.41
CA ASP A 61 3.32 6.95 -4.31
C ASP A 61 2.57 8.29 -4.18
N GLU A 62 3.29 9.36 -3.84
CA GLU A 62 2.72 10.67 -3.53
C GLU A 62 1.86 11.25 -4.67
N GLU A 63 2.34 11.15 -5.90
CA GLU A 63 1.61 11.62 -7.08
C GLU A 63 0.30 10.84 -7.27
N SER A 64 0.39 9.51 -7.25
CA SER A 64 -0.75 8.62 -7.47
C SER A 64 -1.82 8.76 -6.39
N VAL A 65 -1.43 8.85 -5.12
CA VAL A 65 -2.39 9.06 -4.01
C VAL A 65 -3.02 10.45 -4.08
N GLY A 66 -2.28 11.47 -4.52
CA GLY A 66 -2.81 12.81 -4.76
C GLY A 66 -3.88 12.82 -5.84
N LEU A 67 -3.63 12.17 -6.99
CA LEU A 67 -4.59 12.01 -8.08
C LEU A 67 -5.84 11.24 -7.61
N ALA A 68 -5.65 10.13 -6.88
CA ALA A 68 -6.75 9.36 -6.32
C ALA A 68 -7.63 10.19 -5.37
N GLY A 69 -7.01 11.05 -4.55
CA GLY A 69 -7.72 11.99 -3.67
C GLY A 69 -8.58 13.00 -4.43
N LYS A 70 -8.05 13.56 -5.51
CA LYS A 70 -8.78 14.49 -6.39
C LYS A 70 -9.96 13.79 -7.08
N ILE A 71 -9.74 12.61 -7.64
CA ILE A 71 -10.80 11.80 -8.24
C ILE A 71 -11.88 11.49 -7.20
N ALA A 72 -11.48 11.05 -6.00
CA ALA A 72 -12.42 10.71 -4.94
C ALA A 72 -13.26 11.91 -4.48
N THR A 73 -12.66 13.11 -4.49
CA THR A 73 -13.41 14.36 -4.20
C THR A 73 -14.39 14.67 -5.29
N ALA A 74 -13.96 14.65 -6.55
CA ALA A 74 -14.79 14.97 -7.72
C ALA A 74 -15.95 14.00 -7.92
N ALA A 75 -15.68 12.70 -7.81
CA ALA A 75 -16.66 11.65 -7.96
C ALA A 75 -17.51 11.44 -6.70
N ASN A 76 -17.21 12.14 -5.61
CA ASN A 76 -17.80 11.89 -4.29
C ASN A 76 -17.77 10.41 -3.89
N CYS A 77 -16.66 9.73 -4.16
CA CYS A 77 -16.49 8.31 -3.87
C CYS A 77 -15.50 8.09 -2.71
N ARG A 78 -15.49 6.88 -2.18
CA ARG A 78 -14.48 6.43 -1.21
C ARG A 78 -13.19 6.05 -1.95
N VAL A 79 -12.06 6.10 -1.24
CA VAL A 79 -10.79 5.57 -1.74
C VAL A 79 -10.21 4.61 -0.69
N ALA A 80 -9.72 3.46 -1.15
CA ALA A 80 -9.16 2.43 -0.29
C ALA A 80 -8.04 1.66 -0.99
N THR A 81 -7.31 0.85 -0.23
CA THR A 81 -6.27 -0.05 -0.72
C THR A 81 -6.31 -1.41 -0.02
N ASP A 82 -5.46 -2.34 -0.48
CA ASP A 82 -5.31 -3.66 0.14
C ASP A 82 -4.81 -3.55 1.59
N THR A 83 -5.14 -4.57 2.40
CA THR A 83 -4.73 -4.66 3.80
C THR A 83 -3.21 -4.56 3.97
N PHE A 84 -2.46 -5.29 3.16
CA PHE A 84 -1.00 -5.34 3.18
C PHE A 84 -0.43 -4.91 1.84
N VAL A 85 0.04 -3.68 1.77
CA VAL A 85 0.66 -3.12 0.57
C VAL A 85 2.17 -3.05 0.72
N LYS A 86 2.91 -3.28 -0.35
CA LYS A 86 4.38 -3.28 -0.32
C LYS A 86 4.97 -1.94 0.10
N LYS A 87 4.35 -0.84 -0.32
CA LYS A 87 4.75 0.53 -0.03
C LYS A 87 3.55 1.45 -0.11
N HIS A 88 3.44 2.37 0.83
CA HIS A 88 2.37 3.36 0.88
C HIS A 88 2.91 4.70 1.37
N ARG A 89 2.77 5.73 0.57
CA ARG A 89 3.09 7.09 0.97
C ARG A 89 2.04 7.60 1.94
N ARG A 90 2.45 8.04 3.12
CA ARG A 90 1.60 8.51 4.22
C ARG A 90 2.14 9.79 4.82
N GLY A 91 1.33 10.45 5.60
CA GLY A 91 1.73 11.60 6.40
C GLY A 91 0.88 12.83 6.15
N ARG A 92 1.22 13.91 6.85
CA ARG A 92 0.60 15.23 6.70
C ARG A 92 0.80 15.75 5.28
N GLY A 93 -0.18 16.44 4.72
CA GLY A 93 -0.16 16.89 3.34
C GLY A 93 -0.40 15.79 2.29
N ILE A 94 -0.50 14.51 2.71
CA ILE A 94 -0.73 13.37 1.82
C ILE A 94 -2.21 12.97 1.88
N THR A 95 -2.75 12.52 0.74
CA THR A 95 -4.10 11.94 0.71
C THR A 95 -4.15 10.64 1.52
N LYS A 96 -5.10 10.56 2.45
CA LYS A 96 -5.32 9.34 3.21
C LYS A 96 -6.05 8.31 2.37
N ILE A 97 -5.37 7.19 2.07
CA ILE A 97 -5.98 6.00 1.47
C ILE A 97 -5.95 4.88 2.51
N GLU A 98 -7.10 4.57 3.09
CA GLU A 98 -7.17 3.57 4.16
C GLU A 98 -7.06 2.15 3.60
N PRO A 99 -6.24 1.28 4.22
CA PRO A 99 -6.28 -0.14 3.90
C PRO A 99 -7.59 -0.75 4.40
N ILE A 100 -8.13 -1.72 3.66
CA ILE A 100 -9.27 -2.49 4.15
C ILE A 100 -8.86 -3.27 5.41
N PRO A 101 -9.80 -3.47 6.35
CA PRO A 101 -9.52 -4.20 7.59
C PRO A 101 -9.04 -5.63 7.34
N TYR A 102 -8.16 -6.11 8.22
CA TYR A 102 -7.60 -7.46 8.15
C TYR A 102 -8.62 -8.58 8.40
N PHE A 103 -9.51 -8.38 9.39
CA PHE A 103 -10.53 -9.36 9.71
C PHE A 103 -11.68 -9.30 8.69
N ALA A 104 -12.07 -10.45 8.15
CA ALA A 104 -13.08 -10.53 7.09
C ALA A 104 -14.40 -9.84 7.46
N GLU A 105 -14.87 -10.02 8.70
CA GLU A 105 -16.11 -9.39 9.19
C GLU A 105 -16.04 -7.86 9.18
N MET A 106 -14.88 -7.33 9.57
CA MET A 106 -14.65 -5.87 9.55
C MET A 106 -14.54 -5.35 8.12
N ALA A 107 -13.91 -6.12 7.23
CA ALA A 107 -13.79 -5.77 5.82
C ALA A 107 -15.14 -5.84 5.09
N GLU A 108 -15.98 -6.83 5.39
CA GLU A 108 -17.36 -6.92 4.87
C GLU A 108 -18.20 -5.70 5.32
N GLU A 109 -18.13 -5.31 6.59
CA GLU A 109 -18.83 -4.12 7.08
C GLU A 109 -18.26 -2.84 6.48
N TYR A 110 -16.92 -2.74 6.31
CA TYR A 110 -16.26 -1.62 5.65
C TYR A 110 -16.71 -1.44 4.19
N LEU A 111 -16.91 -2.53 3.46
CA LEU A 111 -17.32 -2.53 2.04
C LEU A 111 -18.85 -2.51 1.86
N LYS A 112 -19.59 -2.61 2.94
CA LYS A 112 -21.05 -2.68 2.90
C LYS A 112 -21.68 -1.47 2.21
N GLY A 113 -22.63 -1.77 1.31
CA GLY A 113 -23.37 -0.75 0.57
C GLY A 113 -22.62 -0.14 -0.61
N ILE A 114 -21.36 -0.48 -0.84
CA ILE A 114 -20.67 -0.08 -2.06
C ILE A 114 -21.34 -0.77 -3.25
N ASP A 115 -21.69 0.02 -4.26
CA ASP A 115 -22.36 -0.45 -5.48
C ASP A 115 -21.45 -0.51 -6.70
N THR A 116 -20.31 0.20 -6.66
CA THR A 116 -19.34 0.25 -7.75
C THR A 116 -17.92 0.33 -7.18
N ILE A 117 -17.01 -0.51 -7.68
CA ILE A 117 -15.58 -0.45 -7.32
C ILE A 117 -14.75 -0.41 -8.60
N VAL A 118 -13.91 0.61 -8.73
CA VAL A 118 -12.90 0.71 -9.80
C VAL A 118 -11.54 0.38 -9.22
N PHE A 119 -10.87 -0.64 -9.77
CA PHE A 119 -9.57 -1.12 -9.34
C PHE A 119 -8.45 -0.57 -10.21
N ILE A 120 -7.38 -0.09 -9.57
CA ILE A 120 -6.15 0.38 -10.22
C ILE A 120 -4.95 -0.30 -9.57
N GLY A 121 -4.24 -1.12 -10.35
CA GLY A 121 -3.03 -1.82 -9.92
C GLY A 121 -3.24 -2.91 -8.88
N THR A 122 -4.48 -3.32 -8.66
CA THR A 122 -4.83 -4.37 -7.70
C THR A 122 -6.06 -5.15 -8.16
N LYS A 123 -6.45 -6.16 -7.38
CA LYS A 123 -7.57 -7.06 -7.66
C LYS A 123 -8.68 -6.90 -6.60
N PRO A 124 -9.88 -7.43 -6.87
CA PRO A 124 -10.92 -7.49 -5.86
C PRO A 124 -10.44 -8.16 -4.57
N PRO A 125 -10.70 -7.55 -3.39
CA PRO A 125 -10.19 -8.04 -2.13
C PRO A 125 -10.77 -9.40 -1.75
N VAL A 126 -9.92 -10.24 -1.17
CA VAL A 126 -10.27 -11.57 -0.67
C VAL A 126 -9.96 -11.68 0.82
N SER A 127 -10.64 -12.59 1.51
CA SER A 127 -10.32 -12.92 2.89
C SER A 127 -8.86 -13.40 2.99
N PHE A 128 -8.13 -12.91 3.97
CA PHE A 128 -6.74 -13.29 4.16
C PHE A 128 -6.59 -14.79 4.50
N PHE A 129 -7.54 -15.32 5.27
CA PHE A 129 -7.64 -16.75 5.56
C PHE A 129 -8.99 -17.31 5.10
N ALA A 130 -8.98 -18.57 4.68
CA ALA A 130 -10.20 -19.31 4.43
C ALA A 130 -10.77 -19.83 5.76
N TYR A 131 -11.92 -19.31 6.15
CA TYR A 131 -12.65 -19.79 7.32
C TYR A 131 -13.93 -20.55 6.92
N PRO A 132 -14.29 -21.64 7.61
CA PRO A 132 -15.56 -22.31 7.37
C PRO A 132 -16.75 -21.36 7.53
N GLY A 133 -17.63 -21.36 6.53
CA GLY A 133 -18.83 -20.51 6.52
C GLY A 133 -18.59 -19.03 6.25
N LYS A 134 -17.38 -18.62 5.89
CA LYS A 134 -17.05 -17.23 5.50
C LYS A 134 -16.85 -17.11 4.01
N LYS A 135 -17.14 -15.93 3.47
CA LYS A 135 -16.91 -15.63 2.04
C LYS A 135 -15.42 -15.45 1.78
N SER A 136 -14.95 -15.96 0.65
CA SER A 136 -13.59 -15.71 0.16
C SER A 136 -13.49 -14.32 -0.47
N TYR A 137 -14.47 -13.91 -1.28
CA TYR A 137 -14.54 -12.59 -1.88
C TYR A 137 -15.25 -11.61 -0.95
N LEU A 138 -14.60 -10.48 -0.66
CA LEU A 138 -15.11 -9.47 0.28
C LEU A 138 -15.93 -8.37 -0.41
N SER A 139 -15.78 -8.20 -1.73
CA SER A 139 -16.59 -7.25 -2.49
C SER A 139 -18.08 -7.60 -2.40
N PRO A 140 -18.98 -6.60 -2.28
CA PRO A 140 -20.41 -6.87 -2.28
C PRO A 140 -20.86 -7.59 -3.56
N GLU A 141 -21.68 -8.63 -3.44
CA GLU A 141 -22.06 -9.53 -4.56
C GLU A 141 -22.73 -8.80 -5.74
N LYS A 142 -23.40 -7.68 -5.46
CA LYS A 142 -24.13 -6.91 -6.47
C LYS A 142 -23.35 -5.68 -6.95
N ALA A 143 -22.13 -5.47 -6.43
CA ALA A 143 -21.33 -4.36 -6.86
C ALA A 143 -20.82 -4.54 -8.28
N ASN A 144 -20.80 -3.45 -9.03
CA ASN A 144 -20.16 -3.38 -10.33
C ASN A 144 -18.65 -3.30 -10.11
N LEU A 145 -17.89 -4.33 -10.51
CA LEU A 145 -16.44 -4.43 -10.31
C LEU A 145 -15.75 -4.15 -11.65
N ILE A 146 -14.94 -3.09 -11.71
CA ILE A 146 -14.26 -2.66 -12.94
C ILE A 146 -12.75 -2.66 -12.67
N GLU A 147 -12.00 -3.53 -13.34
CA GLU A 147 -10.55 -3.47 -13.38
C GLU A 147 -10.15 -2.48 -14.48
N LEU A 148 -9.85 -1.24 -14.08
CA LEU A 148 -9.36 -0.22 -15.02
C LEU A 148 -7.90 -0.46 -15.38
N CYS A 149 -7.10 -0.90 -14.44
CA CYS A 149 -5.67 -1.07 -14.62
C CYS A 149 -5.15 -2.26 -13.82
N SER A 150 -4.55 -3.21 -14.52
CA SER A 150 -3.80 -4.29 -13.90
C SER A 150 -2.44 -3.80 -13.37
N PRO A 151 -1.74 -4.57 -12.51
CA PRO A 151 -0.40 -4.23 -12.05
C PRO A 151 0.68 -4.14 -13.15
N PHE A 152 0.38 -4.58 -14.38
CA PHE A 152 1.30 -4.61 -15.52
C PHE A 152 1.07 -3.46 -16.50
N GLN A 153 0.09 -2.63 -16.25
CA GLN A 153 -0.29 -1.51 -17.10
C GLN A 153 0.14 -0.18 -16.50
N ASP A 154 0.09 0.87 -17.31
CA ASP A 154 0.43 2.23 -16.89
C ASP A 154 -0.72 2.87 -16.07
N GLY A 155 -0.76 2.54 -14.77
CA GLY A 155 -1.76 3.08 -13.86
C GLY A 155 -1.60 4.56 -13.55
N LYS A 156 -0.40 5.14 -13.73
CA LYS A 156 -0.24 6.61 -13.62
C LYS A 156 -0.94 7.31 -14.77
N TYR A 157 -0.79 6.79 -15.98
CA TYR A 157 -1.58 7.27 -17.12
C TYR A 157 -3.09 7.19 -16.85
N ALA A 158 -3.56 6.03 -16.34
CA ALA A 158 -4.97 5.86 -16.01
C ALA A 158 -5.48 6.87 -14.98
N LEU A 159 -4.72 7.08 -13.89
CA LEU A 159 -5.06 8.04 -12.84
C LEU A 159 -5.09 9.47 -13.36
N ASN A 160 -4.10 9.87 -14.16
CA ASN A 160 -4.06 11.19 -14.77
C ASN A 160 -5.24 11.41 -15.70
N ALA A 161 -5.47 10.50 -16.65
CA ALA A 161 -6.57 10.63 -17.62
C ALA A 161 -7.94 10.64 -16.93
N LEU A 162 -8.14 9.78 -15.93
CA LEU A 162 -9.38 9.77 -15.14
C LEU A 162 -9.55 11.08 -14.33
N CYS A 163 -8.46 11.59 -13.76
CA CYS A 163 -8.45 12.87 -13.03
C CYS A 163 -8.79 14.04 -13.95
N GLU A 164 -8.29 14.05 -15.18
CA GLU A 164 -8.61 15.08 -16.20
C GLU A 164 -10.10 15.04 -16.57
N LEU A 165 -10.69 13.87 -16.79
CA LEU A 165 -12.12 13.73 -17.06
C LEU A 165 -12.98 14.27 -15.91
N PHE A 166 -12.52 14.16 -14.67
CA PHE A 166 -13.15 14.75 -13.49
C PHE A 166 -12.77 16.22 -13.26
N LYS A 167 -11.99 16.84 -14.13
CA LYS A 167 -11.47 18.22 -13.96
C LYS A 167 -10.69 18.41 -12.66
N GLY A 168 -9.92 17.40 -12.30
CA GLY A 168 -9.22 17.33 -11.02
C GLY A 168 -8.15 18.40 -10.82
N SER A 169 -7.69 19.09 -11.88
CA SER A 169 -6.82 20.28 -11.79
C SER A 169 -7.48 21.46 -11.07
N GLU A 170 -8.82 21.50 -11.06
CA GLU A 170 -9.63 22.55 -10.42
C GLU A 170 -10.06 22.16 -8.99
N ILE A 171 -9.64 20.99 -8.51
CA ILE A 171 -10.11 20.39 -7.25
C ILE A 171 -8.96 20.25 -6.26
N ASP A 172 -9.20 20.72 -5.04
CA ASP A 172 -8.34 20.41 -3.93
C ASP A 172 -8.54 18.93 -3.50
N GLY A 173 -7.43 18.19 -3.41
CA GLY A 173 -7.46 16.82 -2.95
C GLY A 173 -7.86 16.69 -1.47
N ARG A 174 -8.16 15.45 -1.04
CA ARG A 174 -8.44 15.14 0.37
C ARG A 174 -7.14 14.87 1.10
N PHE A 175 -6.44 15.94 1.47
CA PHE A 175 -5.16 15.83 2.19
C PHE A 175 -5.39 15.79 3.70
N ILE A 176 -4.51 15.08 4.40
CA ILE A 176 -4.40 15.20 5.86
C ILE A 176 -3.86 16.59 6.15
N PRO A 177 -4.48 17.35 7.07
CA PRO A 177 -3.98 18.67 7.44
C PRO A 177 -2.51 18.63 7.85
N ASP A 178 -1.73 19.61 7.40
CA ASP A 178 -0.33 19.78 7.83
C ASP A 178 -0.29 20.53 9.15
N GLU A 179 -0.76 19.86 10.19
CA GLU A 179 -0.84 20.39 11.55
C GLU A 179 -0.03 19.51 12.50
N ASP A 180 0.66 20.13 13.44
CA ASP A 180 1.38 19.40 14.49
C ASP A 180 0.39 18.71 15.41
N ILE A 181 0.65 17.44 15.70
CA ILE A 181 -0.10 16.70 16.72
C ILE A 181 0.52 16.97 18.10
N SER A 182 -0.34 17.05 19.12
CA SER A 182 0.10 17.24 20.48
C SER A 182 0.93 16.04 20.96
N MET A 183 2.07 16.33 21.58
CA MET A 183 2.80 15.31 22.33
C MET A 183 1.99 14.90 23.56
N PRO A 184 1.94 13.60 23.90
CA PRO A 184 1.36 13.16 25.13
C PRO A 184 2.07 13.78 26.36
N ASP A 185 1.32 13.89 27.45
CA ASP A 185 1.89 14.29 28.73
C ASP A 185 3.00 13.32 29.19
N THR A 186 3.86 13.80 30.07
CA THR A 186 4.92 12.96 30.66
C THR A 186 4.32 11.84 31.51
N GLY A 187 4.88 10.65 31.39
CA GLY A 187 4.42 9.45 32.09
C GLY A 187 5.08 8.19 31.58
N ASP A 188 4.58 7.04 32.01
CA ASP A 188 5.04 5.75 31.53
C ASP A 188 4.62 5.54 30.08
N LEU A 189 5.47 4.89 29.29
CA LEU A 189 5.12 4.47 27.92
C LEU A 189 4.06 3.38 27.97
N GLY A 190 2.94 3.65 27.29
CA GLY A 190 1.85 2.71 27.13
C GLY A 190 1.33 2.66 25.68
N PRO A 191 0.48 1.71 25.37
CA PRO A 191 -0.08 1.58 24.03
C PRO A 191 -0.74 2.87 23.52
N GLU A 192 -1.43 3.60 24.39
CA GLU A 192 -2.19 4.81 24.06
C GLU A 192 -1.33 6.03 23.74
N ASN A 193 -0.08 6.07 24.22
CA ASN A 193 0.79 7.23 23.99
C ASN A 193 1.94 6.97 23.01
N ILE A 194 2.28 5.70 22.72
CA ILE A 194 3.37 5.35 21.81
C ILE A 194 3.12 5.85 20.39
N GLY A 195 1.88 5.79 19.91
CA GLY A 195 1.53 6.23 18.56
C GLY A 195 1.75 7.71 18.31
N PRO A 196 1.20 8.62 19.12
CA PRO A 196 1.46 10.05 19.04
C PRO A 196 2.95 10.39 19.18
N ILE A 197 3.68 9.75 20.11
CA ILE A 197 5.13 9.94 20.28
C ILE A 197 5.86 9.56 18.99
N PHE A 198 5.58 8.38 18.46
CA PHE A 198 6.16 7.88 17.22
C PHE A 198 5.95 8.87 16.07
N ALA A 199 4.70 9.28 15.84
CA ALA A 199 4.37 10.20 14.77
C ALA A 199 5.04 11.56 14.86
N ASN A 200 5.23 12.08 16.09
CA ASN A 200 5.93 13.35 16.31
C ASN A 200 7.44 13.26 16.12
N LEU A 201 8.06 12.16 16.52
CA LEU A 201 9.52 12.01 16.53
C LEU A 201 10.11 11.55 15.20
N LEU A 202 9.29 10.98 14.31
CA LEU A 202 9.79 10.53 13.01
C LEU A 202 10.29 11.71 12.17
N PRO A 203 11.53 11.64 11.69
CA PRO A 203 12.01 12.57 10.67
C PRO A 203 11.15 12.47 9.40
N GLU A 204 11.12 13.55 8.64
CA GLU A 204 10.56 13.53 7.29
C GLU A 204 11.30 12.52 6.40
N GLU A 205 10.61 11.95 5.42
CA GLU A 205 11.14 10.95 4.51
C GLU A 205 11.61 9.64 5.17
N THR A 206 11.21 9.36 6.41
CA THR A 206 11.48 8.08 7.06
C THR A 206 10.85 6.93 6.26
N ILE A 207 11.56 5.82 6.18
CA ILE A 207 11.02 4.54 5.70
C ILE A 207 10.66 3.70 6.91
N VAL A 208 9.37 3.37 7.07
CA VAL A 208 8.89 2.52 8.17
C VAL A 208 8.62 1.12 7.62
N CYS A 209 9.30 0.12 8.17
CA CYS A 209 9.05 -1.30 7.89
C CYS A 209 8.22 -1.87 9.03
N ASP A 210 6.94 -2.21 8.74
CA ASP A 210 5.98 -2.58 9.77
C ASP A 210 5.68 -4.08 9.77
N GLU A 211 6.09 -4.72 10.85
CA GLU A 211 5.71 -6.08 11.25
C GLU A 211 5.28 -6.12 12.72
N ALA A 212 4.79 -5.01 13.24
CA ALA A 212 4.30 -4.93 14.60
C ALA A 212 2.85 -5.44 14.68
N ALA A 213 2.64 -6.59 15.33
CA ALA A 213 1.31 -7.17 15.49
C ALA A 213 0.46 -6.36 16.49
N THR A 214 0.60 -6.62 17.79
CA THR A 214 -0.27 -6.01 18.83
C THR A 214 -0.01 -4.53 19.03
N SER A 215 1.24 -4.12 19.20
CA SER A 215 1.60 -2.70 19.39
C SER A 215 1.37 -1.87 18.12
N GLY A 216 1.42 -2.48 16.94
CA GLY A 216 1.15 -1.84 15.66
C GLY A 216 -0.25 -1.23 15.58
N PHE A 217 -1.25 -1.82 16.21
CA PHE A 217 -2.60 -1.27 16.25
C PHE A 217 -2.67 0.13 16.88
N PHE A 218 -1.74 0.46 17.75
CA PHE A 218 -1.66 1.77 18.41
C PHE A 218 -0.74 2.75 17.66
N VAL A 219 0.16 2.27 16.83
CA VAL A 219 1.12 3.10 16.09
C VAL A 219 0.62 3.44 14.69
N THR A 220 0.15 2.43 13.95
CA THR A 220 -0.24 2.56 12.54
C THR A 220 -1.27 3.66 12.26
N PRO A 221 -2.32 3.87 13.08
CA PRO A 221 -3.27 4.96 12.85
C PRO A 221 -2.65 6.36 12.96
N HIS A 222 -1.64 6.53 13.83
CA HIS A 222 -0.97 7.81 14.03
C HIS A 222 0.04 8.15 12.92
N ALA A 223 0.48 7.17 12.15
CA ALA A 223 1.41 7.38 11.03
C ALA A 223 0.86 8.33 9.96
N TRP A 224 -0.46 8.47 9.87
CA TRP A 224 -1.10 9.44 8.98
C TRP A 224 -0.85 10.90 9.39
N ASN A 225 -0.60 11.16 10.66
CA ASN A 225 -0.35 12.49 11.20
C ASN A 225 1.15 12.78 11.38
N ALA A 226 2.03 11.85 11.02
CA ALA A 226 3.48 12.06 10.99
C ALA A 226 3.85 12.96 9.80
N LYS A 227 5.10 13.45 9.77
CA LYS A 227 5.66 14.05 8.57
C LYS A 227 5.62 13.05 7.41
N PRO A 228 5.66 13.49 6.14
CA PRO A 228 5.63 12.59 4.99
C PRO A 228 6.65 11.46 5.09
N LEU A 229 6.20 10.22 4.88
CA LEU A 229 6.99 9.01 5.05
C LEU A 229 6.53 7.90 4.09
N ASP A 230 7.38 6.90 3.90
CA ASP A 230 7.00 5.66 3.21
C ASP A 230 6.74 4.54 4.23
N TRP A 231 5.59 3.87 4.11
CA TRP A 231 5.18 2.76 4.95
C TRP A 231 5.21 1.45 4.17
N LEU A 232 6.03 0.51 4.60
CA LEU A 232 6.19 -0.81 4.03
C LEU A 232 5.54 -1.82 4.97
N ALA A 233 4.45 -2.43 4.53
CA ALA A 233 3.71 -3.38 5.34
C ALA A 233 4.18 -4.83 5.13
N LEU A 234 3.68 -5.73 5.98
CA LEU A 234 3.97 -7.17 5.97
C LEU A 234 3.26 -7.85 4.80
N THR A 235 3.82 -7.76 3.58
CA THR A 235 3.24 -8.35 2.38
C THR A 235 3.12 -9.87 2.49
N GLY A 236 1.94 -10.40 2.11
CA GLY A 236 1.67 -11.82 2.15
C GLY A 236 1.64 -12.43 3.57
N GLY A 237 1.72 -11.62 4.63
CA GLY A 237 1.79 -12.11 6.01
C GLY A 237 3.08 -12.88 6.31
N SER A 238 4.18 -12.55 5.62
CA SER A 238 5.48 -13.22 5.74
C SER A 238 6.18 -12.85 7.04
N ILE A 239 5.85 -13.53 8.12
CA ILE A 239 6.44 -13.30 9.46
C ILE A 239 7.98 -13.41 9.39
N GLY A 240 8.67 -12.40 9.94
CA GLY A 240 10.12 -12.25 9.87
C GLY A 240 10.61 -11.38 8.73
N GLN A 241 9.73 -10.81 7.92
CA GLN A 241 10.09 -9.92 6.79
C GLN A 241 10.70 -8.60 7.28
N GLY A 242 10.28 -8.06 8.42
CA GLY A 242 10.56 -6.69 8.85
C GLY A 242 12.04 -6.37 8.95
N LEU A 243 12.83 -7.19 9.64
CA LEU A 243 14.28 -6.95 9.82
C LEU A 243 15.07 -6.97 8.50
N PRO A 244 14.96 -8.01 7.63
CA PRO A 244 15.65 -7.98 6.34
C PRO A 244 15.12 -6.89 5.40
N LEU A 245 13.84 -6.56 5.44
CA LEU A 245 13.27 -5.46 4.68
C LEU A 245 13.87 -4.11 5.10
N ALA A 246 13.97 -3.86 6.40
CA ALA A 246 14.60 -2.64 6.93
C ALA A 246 16.09 -2.55 6.56
N THR A 247 16.79 -3.68 6.60
CA THR A 247 18.19 -3.76 6.14
C THR A 247 18.30 -3.39 4.65
N GLY A 248 17.43 -3.98 3.82
CA GLY A 248 17.39 -3.68 2.38
C GLY A 248 17.01 -2.23 2.09
N ALA A 249 16.06 -1.67 2.84
CA ALA A 249 15.66 -0.27 2.72
C ALA A 249 16.81 0.69 3.05
N ALA A 250 17.56 0.41 4.11
CA ALA A 250 18.72 1.23 4.49
C ALA A 250 19.84 1.18 3.45
N ILE A 251 20.06 0.03 2.83
CA ILE A 251 21.05 -0.12 1.73
C ILE A 251 20.55 0.61 0.47
N GLY A 252 19.28 0.46 0.13
CA GLY A 252 18.69 1.04 -1.08
C GLY A 252 18.43 2.55 -1.01
N ALA A 253 18.34 3.12 0.19
CA ALA A 253 18.12 4.53 0.43
C ALA A 253 18.99 5.04 1.60
N PRO A 254 20.32 5.12 1.42
CA PRO A 254 21.27 5.38 2.50
C PRO A 254 21.12 6.77 3.14
N ASP A 255 20.50 7.71 2.44
CA ASP A 255 20.28 9.09 2.92
C ASP A 255 18.95 9.26 3.68
N ARG A 256 18.17 8.19 3.82
CA ARG A 256 16.86 8.21 4.49
C ARG A 256 16.90 7.46 5.81
N PRO A 257 16.26 7.98 6.86
CA PRO A 257 16.06 7.22 8.09
C PRO A 257 15.21 5.98 7.85
N VAL A 258 15.57 4.85 8.46
CA VAL A 258 14.78 3.62 8.41
C VAL A 258 14.40 3.20 9.83
N VAL A 259 13.13 2.93 10.05
CA VAL A 259 12.60 2.43 11.32
C VAL A 259 11.88 1.12 11.09
N CYS A 260 12.24 0.10 11.87
CA CYS A 260 11.55 -1.18 11.86
C CYS A 260 10.67 -1.30 13.12
N LEU A 261 9.37 -1.42 12.90
CA LEU A 261 8.41 -1.80 13.92
C LEU A 261 8.23 -3.31 13.86
N HIS A 262 8.61 -4.01 14.92
CA HIS A 262 8.64 -5.47 14.88
C HIS A 262 8.16 -6.11 16.18
N GLY A 263 7.39 -7.19 16.06
CA GLY A 263 7.10 -8.06 17.18
C GLY A 263 8.31 -8.93 17.53
N ASP A 264 8.56 -9.14 18.81
CA ASP A 264 9.70 -9.90 19.32
C ASP A 264 9.75 -11.35 18.78
N GLY A 265 8.61 -12.04 18.75
CA GLY A 265 8.51 -13.38 18.18
C GLY A 265 8.78 -13.43 16.68
N GLY A 266 8.25 -12.46 15.91
CA GLY A 266 8.51 -12.32 14.47
C GLY A 266 9.98 -12.04 14.18
N ALA A 267 10.62 -11.20 14.98
CA ALA A 267 12.03 -10.86 14.84
C ALA A 267 12.96 -12.07 14.92
N MET A 268 12.57 -13.08 15.72
CA MET A 268 13.39 -14.29 15.89
C MET A 268 13.47 -15.18 14.64
N TYR A 269 12.55 -15.03 13.68
CA TYR A 269 12.64 -15.78 12.39
C TYR A 269 13.84 -15.34 11.55
N THR A 270 14.26 -14.08 11.65
CA THR A 270 15.31 -13.49 10.82
C THR A 270 16.27 -12.62 11.64
N VAL A 271 16.47 -12.96 12.92
CA VAL A 271 17.29 -12.19 13.86
C VAL A 271 18.73 -11.96 13.38
N GLN A 272 19.26 -12.86 12.53
CA GLN A 272 20.57 -12.72 11.89
C GLN A 272 20.69 -11.47 11.00
N SER A 273 19.56 -10.83 10.61
CA SER A 273 19.60 -9.56 9.89
C SER A 273 20.27 -8.45 10.71
N LEU A 274 20.19 -8.52 12.04
CA LEU A 274 20.90 -7.60 12.94
C LEU A 274 22.43 -7.68 12.81
N TRP A 275 22.94 -8.87 12.51
CA TRP A 275 24.37 -9.07 12.21
C TRP A 275 24.77 -8.34 10.92
N THR A 276 23.92 -8.40 9.89
CA THR A 276 24.15 -7.66 8.64
C THR A 276 24.09 -6.15 8.85
N GLN A 277 23.13 -5.66 9.67
CA GLN A 277 23.01 -4.24 10.00
C GLN A 277 24.21 -3.71 10.78
N ALA A 278 24.83 -4.53 11.62
CA ALA A 278 25.99 -4.14 12.42
C ALA A 278 27.30 -4.03 11.60
N ARG A 279 27.35 -4.49 10.38
CA ARG A 279 28.54 -4.53 9.51
C ARG A 279 28.48 -3.55 8.36
#